data_d3d24fe0e1eafd6e49e359b16f105bdc
#
_entry.id   d3d24fe0e1eafd6e49e359b16f105bdc
#
_cell.length_a   1.000
_cell.length_b   1.000
_cell.length_c   1.000
_cell.angle_alpha   90.00
_cell.angle_beta   90.00
_cell.angle_gamma   90.00
#
_symmetry.space_group_name_H-M   'P 1'
#
loop_
_entity.id
_entity.type
_entity.pdbx_description
1 polymer ?
#
loop_
_entity_poly.entity_id
_entity_poly.type
_entity_poly.pdbx_seq_one_letter_code
_entity_poly.pdbx_strand_id
1 'polypeptide(L)'
;MLPDSPSPDSDALDSGASGASGASGSAASRVDPADLAAALRVLENLHELDEEHPDFITVRRATAHMFKAVKQARRKEIRRAVAEADKAVVAATATGAPDRIDDETRGLDLTTSTEAASAGTLLKSRACYICKQHYTLVDAFYHQLCPDCAALSHAKRNARTDLTGKRALLTGGRAKIGMHIALRLLRDGAHLTITTRFPRDAVRRFSQLPDASEWLHRLRVVGIDLRDPAQVIALADSVAAQGPLDILINNAAQTVRRSAGAYSLLAEAESRPLPDGPLPEMETFGHTADPHPHALEASVAAHPLLSAANVAGTVAELAGPSALTADELAALAMAPGSSSLAKHADGTAIDAGGLVPDVHTVNSWTQAVQDVDPLEMLEVQLCNTTAPFLLISRLRASMAAATAAAEAGRAYIVNVSAMEGVFGRRYKGPGHPHTNMAKAALNMLTRTSAGEMFETDRILMTAVDTGWITDERPHYTKVRLAEEGFHAPLDLVDGAARVYDPIVRGQAGEDLHGVFLKDYRSSAW
;
A
#
# COMPACT_ATOMS: atom_id res chain seq x y z
N MET A 1 -9.59 -31.03 -10.62
CA MET A 1 -8.94 -31.74 -9.51
C MET A 1 -7.44 -31.62 -9.72
N LEU A 2 -6.78 -30.77 -8.98
CA LEU A 2 -5.33 -30.66 -8.89
C LEU A 2 -5.00 -30.56 -7.40
N PRO A 3 -3.93 -31.18 -6.92
CA PRO A 3 -3.71 -31.44 -5.50
C PRO A 3 -3.30 -30.18 -4.72
N ASP A 4 -3.69 -30.18 -3.47
CA ASP A 4 -3.44 -29.16 -2.46
C ASP A 4 -1.94 -28.91 -2.25
N SER A 5 -1.57 -27.63 -2.27
CA SER A 5 -0.30 -27.16 -1.71
C SER A 5 -0.52 -26.83 -0.24
N PRO A 6 0.28 -27.35 0.68
CA PRO A 6 0.10 -27.10 2.10
C PRO A 6 0.46 -25.66 2.46
N SER A 7 -0.38 -25.06 3.32
CA SER A 7 -0.10 -23.85 4.06
C SER A 7 1.11 -24.05 4.99
N PRO A 8 1.93 -23.03 5.24
CA PRO A 8 2.93 -23.13 6.28
C PRO A 8 2.24 -23.06 7.65
N ASP A 9 2.40 -24.11 8.40
CA ASP A 9 1.98 -24.23 9.79
C ASP A 9 2.67 -23.16 10.65
N SER A 10 1.86 -22.56 11.51
CA SER A 10 2.27 -21.71 12.61
C SER A 10 2.81 -22.60 13.75
N ASP A 11 4.10 -22.81 13.80
CA ASP A 11 4.73 -23.30 15.02
C ASP A 11 5.29 -22.12 15.81
N ALA A 12 4.66 -21.93 16.96
CA ALA A 12 5.13 -21.09 18.03
C ALA A 12 6.44 -21.65 18.56
N LEU A 13 7.51 -20.88 18.51
CA LEU A 13 8.71 -21.16 19.25
C LEU A 13 8.97 -20.08 20.27
N ASP A 14 9.05 -20.58 21.46
CA ASP A 14 9.33 -20.04 22.76
C ASP A 14 10.56 -19.11 22.79
N SER A 15 10.42 -18.05 23.54
CA SER A 15 11.39 -17.00 23.79
C SER A 15 12.46 -17.44 24.78
N GLY A 16 13.70 -17.38 24.35
CA GLY A 16 14.86 -17.41 25.25
C GLY A 16 15.84 -16.29 24.90
N ALA A 17 15.76 -15.19 25.64
CA ALA A 17 16.74 -14.11 25.56
C ALA A 17 18.04 -14.50 26.26
N SER A 18 19.18 -14.25 25.60
CA SER A 18 20.33 -13.66 26.30
C SER A 18 21.38 -13.22 25.29
N GLY A 19 21.81 -11.96 25.42
CA GLY A 19 22.86 -11.38 24.62
C GLY A 19 24.26 -11.93 25.00
N ALA A 20 25.14 -11.85 24.02
CA ALA A 20 26.54 -11.50 24.23
C ALA A 20 27.24 -11.30 22.88
N SER A 21 27.85 -10.16 22.76
CA SER A 21 28.86 -9.81 21.77
C SER A 21 30.06 -10.76 21.83
N GLY A 22 30.58 -11.15 20.67
CA GLY A 22 31.84 -11.86 20.64
C GLY A 22 32.14 -12.36 19.23
N ALA A 23 32.84 -11.56 18.43
CA ALA A 23 33.56 -12.08 17.29
C ALA A 23 34.64 -13.04 17.80
N SER A 24 34.45 -14.34 17.60
CA SER A 24 35.52 -15.31 17.72
C SER A 24 35.45 -16.23 16.51
N GLY A 25 36.51 -16.18 15.70
CA GLY A 25 36.74 -17.17 14.66
C GLY A 25 36.66 -18.57 15.28
N SER A 26 35.79 -19.40 14.71
CA SER A 26 35.67 -20.80 15.04
C SER A 26 37.00 -21.51 14.75
N ALA A 27 37.82 -21.64 15.77
CA ALA A 27 38.86 -22.67 15.78
C ALA A 27 38.09 -24.01 15.71
N ALA A 28 38.14 -24.68 14.53
CA ALA A 28 37.62 -26.03 14.40
C ALA A 28 38.21 -26.90 15.52
N SER A 29 37.34 -27.38 16.44
CA SER A 29 37.77 -28.31 17.49
C SER A 29 38.30 -29.55 16.76
N ARG A 30 39.60 -29.77 16.80
CA ARG A 30 40.20 -30.99 16.30
C ARG A 30 39.80 -32.13 17.24
N VAL A 31 39.29 -33.22 16.64
CA VAL A 31 39.06 -34.46 17.38
C VAL A 31 40.40 -34.91 17.96
N ASP A 32 40.41 -35.36 19.25
CA ASP A 32 41.60 -35.88 19.84
C ASP A 32 42.18 -37.01 18.96
N PRO A 33 43.48 -36.99 18.64
CA PRO A 33 44.08 -38.01 17.79
C PRO A 33 43.94 -39.43 18.33
N ALA A 34 43.94 -39.60 19.64
CA ALA A 34 43.76 -40.92 20.29
C ALA A 34 42.31 -41.41 20.13
N ASP A 35 41.31 -40.51 20.30
CA ASP A 35 39.89 -40.82 20.08
C ASP A 35 39.61 -41.13 18.62
N LEU A 36 40.20 -40.38 17.70
CA LEU A 36 40.07 -40.66 16.27
C LEU A 36 40.63 -42.03 15.90
N ALA A 37 41.83 -42.37 16.40
CA ALA A 37 42.46 -43.68 16.18
C ALA A 37 41.64 -44.82 16.80
N ALA A 38 41.04 -44.60 17.99
CA ALA A 38 40.16 -45.57 18.62
C ALA A 38 38.86 -45.80 17.79
N ALA A 39 38.24 -44.72 17.33
CA ALA A 39 37.04 -44.77 16.50
C ALA A 39 37.30 -45.52 15.16
N LEU A 40 38.43 -45.23 14.50
CA LEU A 40 38.80 -45.89 13.26
C LEU A 40 39.03 -47.39 13.48
N ARG A 41 39.75 -47.81 14.57
CA ARG A 41 39.92 -49.24 14.90
C ARG A 41 38.59 -49.96 15.09
N VAL A 42 37.64 -49.32 15.78
CA VAL A 42 36.30 -49.91 15.97
C VAL A 42 35.57 -50.10 14.65
N LEU A 43 35.62 -49.09 13.77
CA LEU A 43 34.94 -49.13 12.47
C LEU A 43 35.58 -50.17 11.53
N GLU A 44 36.91 -50.29 11.53
CA GLU A 44 37.66 -51.23 10.69
C GLU A 44 37.39 -52.71 11.07
N ASN A 45 37.23 -52.98 12.37
CA ASN A 45 37.01 -54.33 12.87
C ASN A 45 35.54 -54.69 13.12
N LEU A 46 34.63 -53.79 12.84
CA LEU A 46 33.19 -53.98 13.10
C LEU A 46 32.60 -55.17 12.35
N HIS A 47 33.15 -55.52 11.18
CA HIS A 47 32.71 -56.63 10.36
C HIS A 47 33.00 -58.01 10.93
N GLU A 48 33.84 -58.10 11.99
CA GLU A 48 34.14 -59.32 12.71
C GLU A 48 33.03 -59.69 13.72
N LEU A 49 32.15 -58.73 14.07
CA LEU A 49 31.03 -58.94 14.97
C LEU A 49 29.79 -59.41 14.20
N ASP A 50 28.99 -60.30 14.86
CA ASP A 50 27.68 -60.67 14.39
C ASP A 50 26.75 -59.44 14.25
N GLU A 51 25.89 -59.45 13.24
CA GLU A 51 24.96 -58.33 13.00
C GLU A 51 23.96 -58.12 14.14
N GLU A 52 23.68 -59.12 14.96
CA GLU A 52 22.84 -59.07 16.15
C GLU A 52 23.60 -58.64 17.42
N HIS A 53 24.91 -58.52 17.35
CA HIS A 53 25.73 -58.12 18.50
C HIS A 53 25.38 -56.70 18.96
N PRO A 54 25.16 -56.43 20.24
CA PRO A 54 24.75 -55.12 20.73
C PRO A 54 25.68 -53.99 20.30
N ASP A 55 27.00 -54.24 20.29
CA ASP A 55 28.00 -53.22 19.90
C ASP A 55 27.93 -52.96 18.37
N PHE A 56 27.73 -53.99 17.55
CA PHE A 56 27.50 -53.82 16.11
C PHE A 56 26.27 -52.93 15.86
N ILE A 57 25.16 -53.22 16.53
CA ILE A 57 23.91 -52.42 16.41
C ILE A 57 24.15 -50.98 16.85
N THR A 58 24.90 -50.76 17.95
CA THR A 58 25.19 -49.40 18.50
C THR A 58 26.02 -48.60 17.51
N VAL A 59 27.12 -49.16 17.00
CA VAL A 59 27.99 -48.45 16.02
C VAL A 59 27.26 -48.20 14.72
N ARG A 60 26.50 -49.19 14.18
CA ARG A 60 25.68 -49.03 13.01
C ARG A 60 24.65 -47.87 13.15
N ARG A 61 24.00 -47.75 14.31
CA ARG A 61 23.07 -46.65 14.58
C ARG A 61 23.79 -45.30 14.64
N ALA A 62 24.96 -45.26 15.33
CA ALA A 62 25.74 -44.04 15.44
C ALA A 62 26.27 -43.56 14.10
N THR A 63 26.81 -44.44 13.27
CA THR A 63 27.29 -44.10 11.90
C THR A 63 26.16 -43.66 10.99
N ALA A 64 25.01 -44.35 11.05
CA ALA A 64 23.82 -43.95 10.28
C ALA A 64 23.30 -42.59 10.70
N HIS A 65 23.29 -42.28 12.01
CA HIS A 65 22.91 -40.97 12.52
C HIS A 65 23.90 -39.88 12.10
N MET A 66 25.20 -40.13 12.23
CA MET A 66 26.24 -39.22 11.75
C MET A 66 26.10 -38.90 10.27
N PHE A 67 25.96 -39.96 9.41
CA PHE A 67 25.78 -39.76 7.98
C PHE A 67 24.53 -38.91 7.67
N LYS A 68 23.41 -39.21 8.36
CA LYS A 68 22.17 -38.41 8.22
C LYS A 68 22.40 -36.96 8.64
N ALA A 69 23.07 -36.70 9.75
CA ALA A 69 23.38 -35.35 10.25
C ALA A 69 24.26 -34.56 9.27
N VAL A 70 25.34 -35.15 8.78
CA VAL A 70 26.24 -34.54 7.78
C VAL A 70 25.47 -34.23 6.48
N LYS A 71 24.65 -35.17 6.00
CA LYS A 71 23.82 -34.96 4.80
C LYS A 71 22.81 -33.81 5.00
N GLN A 72 22.20 -33.72 6.19
CA GLN A 72 21.29 -32.62 6.52
C GLN A 72 22.02 -31.28 6.62
N ALA A 73 23.17 -31.23 7.29
CA ALA A 73 23.99 -30.02 7.41
C ALA A 73 24.39 -29.49 6.02
N ARG A 74 24.89 -30.36 5.14
CA ARG A 74 25.26 -30.00 3.76
C ARG A 74 24.05 -29.48 2.96
N ARG A 75 22.89 -30.13 3.09
CA ARG A 75 21.66 -29.66 2.45
C ARG A 75 21.21 -28.28 2.98
N LYS A 76 21.35 -28.06 4.28
CA LYS A 76 21.05 -26.76 4.91
C LYS A 76 21.98 -25.67 4.38
N GLU A 77 23.26 -25.96 4.27
CA GLU A 77 24.26 -25.03 3.74
C GLU A 77 23.99 -24.66 2.28
N ILE A 78 23.71 -25.64 1.43
CA ILE A 78 23.34 -25.38 0.01
C ILE A 78 22.06 -24.53 -0.06
N ARG A 79 21.05 -24.85 0.75
CA ARG A 79 19.80 -24.04 0.78
C ARG A 79 20.08 -22.62 1.24
N ARG A 80 20.96 -22.42 2.21
CA ARG A 80 21.34 -21.09 2.69
C ARG A 80 22.05 -20.31 1.60
N ALA A 81 23.03 -20.90 0.93
CA ALA A 81 23.76 -20.27 -0.17
C ALA A 81 22.82 -19.86 -1.33
N VAL A 82 21.87 -20.72 -1.68
CA VAL A 82 20.84 -20.39 -2.70
C VAL A 82 19.96 -19.23 -2.23
N ALA A 83 19.51 -19.25 -0.98
CA ALA A 83 18.65 -18.19 -0.44
C ALA A 83 19.38 -16.83 -0.37
N GLU A 84 20.66 -16.84 0.01
CA GLU A 84 21.49 -15.63 0.04
C GLU A 84 21.75 -15.07 -1.36
N ALA A 85 22.04 -15.93 -2.34
CA ALA A 85 22.20 -15.51 -3.75
C ALA A 85 20.89 -14.91 -4.30
N ASP A 86 19.76 -15.57 -4.08
CA ASP A 86 18.44 -15.07 -4.52
C ASP A 86 18.06 -13.76 -3.80
N LYS A 87 18.39 -13.63 -2.51
CA LYS A 87 18.21 -12.39 -1.74
C LYS A 87 19.01 -11.23 -2.33
N ALA A 88 20.25 -11.48 -2.76
CA ALA A 88 21.08 -10.46 -3.38
C ALA A 88 20.47 -9.95 -4.70
N VAL A 89 19.93 -10.83 -5.55
CA VAL A 89 19.23 -10.45 -6.78
C VAL A 89 17.99 -9.60 -6.47
N VAL A 90 17.20 -10.00 -5.46
CA VAL A 90 16.01 -9.23 -5.04
C VAL A 90 16.41 -7.85 -4.51
N ALA A 91 17.43 -7.78 -3.68
CA ALA A 91 17.92 -6.52 -3.10
C ALA A 91 18.48 -5.54 -4.14
N ALA A 92 18.87 -6.04 -5.31
CA ALA A 92 19.35 -5.20 -6.43
C ALA A 92 18.20 -4.57 -7.22
N THR A 93 16.95 -4.91 -6.95
CA THR A 93 15.79 -4.31 -7.62
C THR A 93 15.31 -3.05 -6.89
N ALA A 94 14.68 -2.10 -7.63
CA ALA A 94 14.13 -0.90 -7.01
C ALA A 94 13.04 -1.23 -5.97
N THR A 95 12.13 -2.16 -6.27
CA THR A 95 11.03 -2.52 -5.34
C THR A 95 11.44 -3.50 -4.25
N GLY A 96 12.59 -4.13 -4.32
CA GLY A 96 13.12 -5.05 -3.32
C GLY A 96 14.34 -4.52 -2.57
N ALA A 97 14.71 -3.24 -2.78
CA ALA A 97 15.85 -2.61 -2.13
C ALA A 97 15.67 -2.61 -0.60
N PRO A 98 16.71 -2.94 0.17
CA PRO A 98 16.61 -3.08 1.63
C PRO A 98 16.22 -1.81 2.37
N ASP A 99 16.50 -0.65 1.78
CA ASP A 99 16.19 0.68 2.31
C ASP A 99 14.85 1.24 1.83
N ARG A 100 14.13 0.48 0.99
CA ARG A 100 12.82 0.87 0.52
C ARG A 100 11.79 0.85 1.64
N ILE A 101 10.94 1.86 1.62
CA ILE A 101 9.75 1.96 2.47
C ILE A 101 8.51 1.87 1.59
N ASP A 102 7.61 0.95 1.92
CA ASP A 102 6.47 0.60 1.08
C ASP A 102 5.52 1.78 0.81
N ASP A 103 5.37 2.70 1.77
CA ASP A 103 4.52 3.88 1.65
C ASP A 103 5.15 5.00 0.80
N GLU A 104 6.37 4.84 0.29
CA GLU A 104 7.09 5.88 -0.44
C GLU A 104 7.51 5.44 -1.84
N THR A 105 7.71 6.42 -2.70
CA THR A 105 8.31 6.25 -4.03
C THR A 105 9.78 6.69 -4.08
N ARG A 106 10.37 6.99 -2.92
CA ARG A 106 11.73 7.49 -2.84
C ARG A 106 12.72 6.50 -3.45
N GLY A 107 13.63 7.01 -4.26
CA GLY A 107 14.61 6.19 -4.97
C GLY A 107 14.01 5.33 -6.08
N LEU A 108 12.69 5.42 -6.29
CA LEU A 108 12.01 4.79 -7.41
C LEU A 108 11.71 5.86 -8.45
N ASP A 109 12.15 5.62 -9.69
CA ASP A 109 11.82 6.53 -10.78
C ASP A 109 10.31 6.54 -11.03
N LEU A 110 9.73 7.74 -11.14
CA LEU A 110 8.32 7.89 -11.50
C LEU A 110 8.06 7.46 -12.94
N THR A 111 9.05 7.69 -13.81
CA THR A 111 9.09 7.17 -15.17
C THR A 111 10.15 6.08 -15.23
N THR A 112 9.77 4.87 -15.62
CA THR A 112 10.71 3.77 -15.77
C THR A 112 11.07 3.60 -17.24
N SER A 113 12.37 3.36 -17.52
CA SER A 113 12.78 2.87 -18.82
C SER A 113 12.27 1.44 -19.00
N THR A 114 11.64 1.16 -20.14
CA THR A 114 11.23 -0.20 -20.53
C THR A 114 12.38 -0.99 -21.14
N GLU A 115 13.53 -0.36 -21.36
CA GLU A 115 14.74 -1.03 -21.81
C GLU A 115 15.20 -1.96 -20.69
N ALA A 116 15.05 -3.23 -20.95
CA ALA A 116 15.14 -4.35 -20.05
C ALA A 116 16.47 -4.43 -19.29
N ALA A 117 16.63 -3.63 -18.26
CA ALA A 117 17.63 -3.91 -17.26
C ALA A 117 17.14 -5.07 -16.38
N SER A 118 17.89 -6.14 -16.30
CA SER A 118 17.66 -7.25 -15.39
C SER A 118 18.51 -7.07 -14.13
N ALA A 119 17.92 -7.32 -12.96
CA ALA A 119 18.65 -7.36 -11.70
C ALA A 119 19.46 -8.66 -11.55
N GLY A 120 19.14 -9.70 -12.35
CA GLY A 120 19.81 -11.00 -12.33
C GLY A 120 18.85 -12.17 -12.47
N THR A 121 19.39 -13.37 -12.24
CA THR A 121 18.64 -14.63 -12.36
C THR A 121 18.60 -15.35 -11.01
N LEU A 122 17.42 -15.73 -10.56
CA LEU A 122 17.24 -16.51 -9.35
C LEU A 122 17.69 -17.95 -9.58
N LEU A 123 18.33 -18.54 -8.59
CA LEU A 123 18.67 -19.96 -8.56
C LEU A 123 17.42 -20.82 -8.29
N LYS A 124 16.46 -20.30 -7.54
CA LYS A 124 15.17 -20.94 -7.29
C LYS A 124 14.04 -20.11 -7.89
N SER A 125 13.27 -20.70 -8.82
CA SER A 125 12.13 -20.02 -9.43
C SER A 125 11.10 -19.58 -8.39
N ARG A 126 10.47 -18.41 -8.64
CA ARG A 126 9.38 -17.83 -7.82
C ARG A 126 8.12 -17.67 -8.65
N ALA A 127 6.97 -17.71 -8.00
CA ALA A 127 5.70 -17.39 -8.64
C ALA A 127 5.54 -15.87 -8.77
N CYS A 128 5.17 -15.40 -9.94
CA CYS A 128 4.86 -13.99 -10.19
C CYS A 128 3.68 -13.52 -9.33
N TYR A 129 3.78 -12.31 -8.77
CA TYR A 129 2.71 -11.70 -7.98
C TYR A 129 1.40 -11.56 -8.78
N ILE A 130 1.47 -11.23 -10.07
CA ILE A 130 0.30 -11.01 -10.93
C ILE A 130 -0.22 -12.33 -11.52
N CYS A 131 0.53 -12.96 -12.44
CA CYS A 131 0.05 -14.10 -13.23
C CYS A 131 0.25 -15.47 -12.58
N LYS A 132 0.97 -15.55 -11.45
CA LYS A 132 1.33 -16.77 -10.72
C LYS A 132 2.25 -17.76 -11.49
N GLN A 133 2.67 -17.42 -12.70
CA GLN A 133 3.66 -18.22 -13.43
C GLN A 133 5.02 -18.13 -12.77
N HIS A 134 5.76 -19.22 -12.80
CA HIS A 134 7.11 -19.28 -12.25
C HIS A 134 8.11 -18.60 -13.19
N TYR A 135 9.03 -17.83 -12.61
CA TYR A 135 10.09 -17.13 -13.32
C TYR A 135 11.40 -17.18 -12.54
N THR A 136 12.51 -16.94 -13.24
CA THR A 136 13.85 -16.81 -12.66
C THR A 136 14.53 -15.50 -13.05
N LEU A 137 14.26 -14.97 -14.25
CA LEU A 137 14.81 -13.68 -14.68
C LEU A 137 14.04 -12.55 -13.95
N VAL A 138 14.78 -11.70 -13.21
CA VAL A 138 14.20 -10.64 -12.38
C VAL A 138 14.39 -9.29 -13.06
N ASP A 139 13.31 -8.55 -13.22
CA ASP A 139 13.32 -7.16 -13.70
C ASP A 139 14.11 -6.25 -12.74
N ALA A 140 14.83 -5.26 -13.25
CA ALA A 140 15.62 -4.35 -12.42
C ALA A 140 14.76 -3.48 -11.48
N PHE A 141 13.49 -3.25 -11.82
CA PHE A 141 12.56 -2.48 -11.01
C PHE A 141 11.74 -3.38 -10.09
N TYR A 142 11.11 -4.45 -10.62
CA TYR A 142 10.12 -5.27 -9.93
C TYR A 142 10.69 -6.61 -9.42
N HIS A 143 10.82 -6.77 -8.12
CA HIS A 143 11.35 -8.00 -7.51
C HIS A 143 10.36 -9.18 -7.51
N GLN A 144 9.05 -8.97 -7.71
CA GLN A 144 8.01 -10.01 -7.65
C GLN A 144 7.21 -10.18 -8.95
N LEU A 145 7.63 -9.58 -10.03
CA LEU A 145 6.98 -9.76 -11.34
C LEU A 145 7.84 -10.59 -12.29
N CYS A 146 7.18 -11.44 -13.08
CA CYS A 146 7.84 -12.07 -14.23
C CYS A 146 8.11 -11.01 -15.33
N PRO A 147 9.00 -11.27 -16.30
CA PRO A 147 9.34 -10.30 -17.33
C PRO A 147 8.13 -9.72 -18.09
N ASP A 148 7.16 -10.55 -18.47
CA ASP A 148 5.96 -10.10 -19.19
C ASP A 148 5.08 -9.16 -18.33
N CYS A 149 4.89 -9.51 -17.05
CA CYS A 149 4.11 -8.67 -16.14
C CYS A 149 4.86 -7.37 -15.78
N ALA A 150 6.18 -7.41 -15.68
CA ALA A 150 7.01 -6.23 -15.51
C ALA A 150 6.92 -5.30 -16.72
N ALA A 151 7.06 -5.82 -17.94
CA ALA A 151 6.93 -5.05 -19.17
C ALA A 151 5.55 -4.38 -19.29
N LEU A 152 4.46 -5.10 -18.98
CA LEU A 152 3.12 -4.54 -18.92
C LEU A 152 3.04 -3.42 -17.88
N SER A 153 3.56 -3.62 -16.68
CA SER A 153 3.53 -2.62 -15.60
C SER A 153 4.33 -1.37 -15.97
N HIS A 154 5.50 -1.50 -16.59
CA HIS A 154 6.27 -0.38 -17.12
C HIS A 154 5.48 0.40 -18.19
N ALA A 155 4.89 -0.27 -19.16
CA ALA A 155 4.08 0.36 -20.19
C ALA A 155 2.90 1.14 -19.59
N LYS A 156 2.18 0.56 -18.62
CA LYS A 156 1.05 1.20 -17.94
C LYS A 156 1.48 2.34 -17.02
N ARG A 157 2.63 2.19 -16.35
CA ARG A 157 3.23 3.24 -15.53
C ARG A 157 3.54 4.50 -16.35
N ASN A 158 3.94 4.34 -17.61
CA ASN A 158 4.28 5.43 -18.51
C ASN A 158 3.12 5.88 -19.42
N ALA A 159 1.96 5.22 -19.34
CA ALA A 159 0.81 5.55 -20.18
C ALA A 159 0.30 6.98 -19.93
N ARG A 160 0.03 7.69 -21.03
CA ARG A 160 -0.47 9.07 -21.07
C ARG A 160 -1.66 9.16 -22.02
N THR A 161 -2.48 10.18 -21.84
CA THR A 161 -3.55 10.53 -22.77
C THR A 161 -3.80 12.05 -22.74
N ASP A 162 -4.39 12.62 -23.77
CA ASP A 162 -4.75 14.03 -23.79
C ASP A 162 -6.09 14.24 -23.05
N LEU A 163 -6.03 15.04 -21.99
CA LEU A 163 -7.18 15.46 -21.20
C LEU A 163 -7.39 16.98 -21.23
N THR A 164 -6.82 17.66 -22.25
CA THR A 164 -6.98 19.11 -22.41
C THR A 164 -8.47 19.47 -22.50
N GLY A 165 -8.89 20.44 -21.67
CA GLY A 165 -10.28 20.87 -21.56
C GLY A 165 -11.19 19.94 -20.75
N LYS A 166 -10.73 18.77 -20.31
CA LYS A 166 -11.49 17.88 -19.42
C LYS A 166 -11.47 18.36 -17.99
N ARG A 167 -12.60 18.18 -17.30
CA ARG A 167 -12.73 18.48 -15.86
C ARG A 167 -12.82 17.20 -15.05
N ALA A 168 -12.03 17.15 -13.97
CA ALA A 168 -11.93 16.00 -13.10
C ALA A 168 -12.17 16.35 -11.63
N LEU A 169 -12.85 15.47 -10.89
CA LEU A 169 -12.93 15.47 -9.43
C LEU A 169 -12.25 14.19 -8.92
N LEU A 170 -11.25 14.38 -8.06
CA LEU A 170 -10.52 13.30 -7.39
C LEU A 170 -10.68 13.43 -5.87
N THR A 171 -11.30 12.46 -5.23
CA THR A 171 -11.34 12.42 -3.77
C THR A 171 -10.02 11.90 -3.19
N GLY A 172 -9.49 12.57 -2.14
CA GLY A 172 -8.25 12.16 -1.48
C GLY A 172 -6.99 12.38 -2.32
N GLY A 173 -6.88 13.53 -3.00
CA GLY A 173 -5.79 13.83 -3.95
C GLY A 173 -4.47 14.32 -3.33
N ARG A 174 -4.40 14.58 -2.00
CA ARG A 174 -3.27 15.27 -1.38
C ARG A 174 -1.96 14.47 -1.33
N ALA A 175 -2.03 13.17 -1.16
CA ALA A 175 -0.87 12.34 -0.82
C ALA A 175 -1.03 10.91 -1.36
N LYS A 176 0.03 10.12 -1.26
CA LYS A 176 0.08 8.69 -1.63
C LYS A 176 -0.44 8.47 -3.07
N ILE A 177 -1.21 7.41 -3.30
CA ILE A 177 -1.77 7.08 -4.62
C ILE A 177 -2.54 8.26 -5.21
N GLY A 178 -3.34 8.96 -4.37
CA GLY A 178 -4.14 10.10 -4.82
C GLY A 178 -3.30 11.24 -5.41
N MET A 179 -2.15 11.56 -4.83
CA MET A 179 -1.24 12.57 -5.37
C MET A 179 -0.70 12.17 -6.75
N HIS A 180 -0.33 10.91 -6.93
CA HIS A 180 0.16 10.42 -8.22
C HIS A 180 -0.94 10.36 -9.29
N ILE A 181 -2.20 10.09 -8.90
CA ILE A 181 -3.36 10.21 -9.80
C ILE A 181 -3.55 11.68 -10.20
N ALA A 182 -3.53 12.60 -9.22
CA ALA A 182 -3.68 14.03 -9.48
C ALA A 182 -2.62 14.56 -10.45
N LEU A 183 -1.36 14.19 -10.25
CA LEU A 183 -0.25 14.58 -11.14
C LEU A 183 -0.43 14.06 -12.58
N ARG A 184 -0.94 12.84 -12.75
CA ARG A 184 -1.24 12.31 -14.09
C ARG A 184 -2.31 13.14 -14.79
N LEU A 185 -3.43 13.39 -14.12
CA LEU A 185 -4.52 14.21 -14.65
C LEU A 185 -4.07 15.62 -15.02
N LEU A 186 -3.32 16.29 -14.14
CA LEU A 186 -2.81 17.64 -14.37
C LEU A 186 -1.79 17.72 -15.51
N ARG A 187 -0.84 16.81 -15.55
CA ARG A 187 0.19 16.72 -16.59
C ARG A 187 -0.37 16.34 -17.96
N ASP A 188 -1.52 15.66 -17.98
CA ASP A 188 -2.25 15.31 -19.20
C ASP A 188 -3.29 16.37 -19.60
N GLY A 189 -3.32 17.52 -18.91
CA GLY A 189 -4.06 18.73 -19.34
C GLY A 189 -5.40 18.96 -18.65
N ALA A 190 -5.85 18.07 -17.75
CA ALA A 190 -7.14 18.22 -17.10
C ALA A 190 -7.18 19.42 -16.12
N HIS A 191 -8.36 20.03 -15.98
CA HIS A 191 -8.71 20.88 -14.84
C HIS A 191 -9.16 19.99 -13.69
N LEU A 192 -8.44 20.03 -12.56
CA LEU A 192 -8.59 19.06 -11.49
C LEU A 192 -9.05 19.72 -10.19
N THR A 193 -10.14 19.22 -9.62
CA THR A 193 -10.50 19.44 -8.22
C THR A 193 -10.08 18.25 -7.39
N ILE A 194 -9.27 18.46 -6.35
CA ILE A 194 -8.94 17.44 -5.37
C ILE A 194 -9.60 17.73 -4.03
N THR A 195 -9.92 16.69 -3.26
CA THR A 195 -10.42 16.84 -1.89
C THR A 195 -9.41 16.35 -0.87
N THR A 196 -9.40 16.99 0.30
CA THR A 196 -8.53 16.61 1.41
C THR A 196 -9.03 17.20 2.73
N ARG A 197 -8.69 16.60 3.87
CA ARG A 197 -8.85 17.21 5.20
C ARG A 197 -7.76 18.23 5.54
N PHE A 198 -6.70 18.29 4.74
CA PHE A 198 -5.53 19.14 4.96
C PHE A 198 -5.23 19.96 3.70
N PRO A 199 -6.03 21.00 3.41
CA PRO A 199 -5.94 21.75 2.15
C PRO A 199 -4.65 22.56 2.04
N ARG A 200 -4.15 23.16 3.12
CA ARG A 200 -2.90 23.94 3.07
C ARG A 200 -1.66 23.08 2.85
N ASP A 201 -1.62 21.88 3.45
CA ASP A 201 -0.56 20.90 3.17
C ASP A 201 -0.61 20.45 1.69
N ALA A 202 -1.81 20.23 1.14
CA ALA A 202 -1.95 19.94 -0.28
C ALA A 202 -1.39 21.06 -1.16
N VAL A 203 -1.78 22.31 -0.89
CA VAL A 203 -1.27 23.46 -1.65
C VAL A 203 0.26 23.50 -1.62
N ARG A 204 0.90 23.34 -0.44
CA ARG A 204 2.37 23.32 -0.34
C ARG A 204 3.00 22.19 -1.13
N ARG A 205 2.48 20.98 -1.02
CA ARG A 205 2.99 19.79 -1.73
C ARG A 205 2.99 19.99 -3.24
N PHE A 206 1.88 20.47 -3.80
CA PHE A 206 1.76 20.68 -5.23
C PHE A 206 2.58 21.89 -5.73
N SER A 207 2.61 23.01 -4.98
CA SER A 207 3.35 24.21 -5.36
C SER A 207 4.87 24.03 -5.36
N GLN A 208 5.39 23.07 -4.59
CA GLN A 208 6.82 22.80 -4.49
C GLN A 208 7.36 21.85 -5.57
N LEU A 209 6.50 21.29 -6.40
CA LEU A 209 6.95 20.39 -7.46
C LEU A 209 7.67 21.16 -8.57
N PRO A 210 8.75 20.63 -9.14
CA PRO A 210 9.57 21.32 -10.15
C PRO A 210 8.77 21.79 -11.37
N ASP A 211 7.73 21.04 -11.76
CA ASP A 211 6.88 21.29 -12.92
C ASP A 211 5.54 21.98 -12.56
N ALA A 212 5.40 22.45 -11.33
CA ALA A 212 4.15 23.05 -10.84
C ALA A 212 3.66 24.21 -11.72
N SER A 213 4.57 25.06 -12.20
CA SER A 213 4.24 26.22 -13.06
C SER A 213 3.46 25.85 -14.34
N GLU A 214 3.58 24.62 -14.82
CA GLU A 214 2.92 24.18 -16.06
C GLU A 214 1.43 23.88 -15.87
N TRP A 215 1.02 23.50 -14.66
CA TRP A 215 -0.32 22.96 -14.42
C TRP A 215 -1.01 23.46 -13.14
N LEU A 216 -0.32 24.16 -12.23
CA LEU A 216 -0.86 24.58 -10.93
C LEU A 216 -2.14 25.44 -11.07
N HIS A 217 -2.22 26.24 -12.13
CA HIS A 217 -3.39 27.06 -12.46
C HIS A 217 -4.65 26.25 -12.82
N ARG A 218 -4.52 24.95 -13.07
CA ARG A 218 -5.64 24.03 -13.32
C ARG A 218 -6.01 23.20 -12.10
N LEU A 219 -5.32 23.38 -10.97
CA LEU A 219 -5.61 22.68 -9.73
C LEU A 219 -6.50 23.52 -8.82
N ARG A 220 -7.58 22.91 -8.33
CA ARG A 220 -8.41 23.41 -7.22
C ARG A 220 -8.34 22.44 -6.06
N VAL A 221 -8.05 22.95 -4.86
CA VAL A 221 -7.96 22.18 -3.63
C VAL A 221 -9.17 22.45 -2.76
N VAL A 222 -9.91 21.42 -2.39
CA VAL A 222 -11.10 21.53 -1.53
C VAL A 222 -10.84 20.85 -0.18
N GLY A 223 -10.89 21.66 0.87
CA GLY A 223 -10.86 21.21 2.26
C GLY A 223 -12.23 20.66 2.65
N ILE A 224 -12.32 19.35 2.96
CA ILE A 224 -13.58 18.65 3.24
C ILE A 224 -13.35 17.39 4.07
N ASP A 225 -14.31 17.04 4.90
CA ASP A 225 -14.41 15.72 5.53
C ASP A 225 -15.51 14.88 4.85
N LEU A 226 -15.11 13.84 4.15
CA LEU A 226 -16.04 12.95 3.43
C LEU A 226 -16.91 12.08 4.36
N ARG A 227 -16.68 12.13 5.66
CA ARG A 227 -17.55 11.50 6.65
C ARG A 227 -18.81 12.33 6.96
N ASP A 228 -18.82 13.58 6.49
CA ASP A 228 -19.98 14.49 6.61
C ASP A 228 -20.76 14.52 5.29
N PRO A 229 -21.95 13.89 5.23
CA PRO A 229 -22.78 13.89 4.03
C PRO A 229 -23.21 15.28 3.54
N ALA A 230 -23.38 16.24 4.46
CA ALA A 230 -23.77 17.60 4.08
C ALA A 230 -22.64 18.32 3.33
N GLN A 231 -21.40 18.14 3.77
CA GLN A 231 -20.24 18.67 3.05
C GLN A 231 -20.05 17.98 1.68
N VAL A 232 -20.29 16.66 1.60
CA VAL A 232 -20.23 15.93 0.32
C VAL A 232 -21.26 16.43 -0.68
N ILE A 233 -22.48 16.73 -0.23
CA ILE A 233 -23.53 17.31 -1.06
C ILE A 233 -23.12 18.71 -1.52
N ALA A 234 -22.64 19.57 -0.63
CA ALA A 234 -22.16 20.91 -0.97
C ALA A 234 -21.00 20.88 -1.98
N LEU A 235 -20.07 19.93 -1.83
CA LEU A 235 -19.01 19.70 -2.81
C LEU A 235 -19.59 19.35 -4.20
N ALA A 236 -20.51 18.40 -4.24
CA ALA A 236 -21.11 17.99 -5.51
C ALA A 236 -21.83 19.16 -6.21
N ASP A 237 -22.59 19.94 -5.46
CA ASP A 237 -23.29 21.12 -5.97
C ASP A 237 -22.29 22.20 -6.46
N SER A 238 -21.20 22.46 -5.72
CA SER A 238 -20.13 23.36 -6.13
C SER A 238 -19.43 22.92 -7.41
N VAL A 239 -19.14 21.63 -7.55
CA VAL A 239 -18.51 21.06 -8.76
C VAL A 239 -19.45 21.13 -9.96
N ALA A 240 -20.73 20.79 -9.77
CA ALA A 240 -21.74 20.86 -10.83
C ALA A 240 -21.98 22.30 -11.31
N ALA A 241 -21.98 23.28 -10.41
CA ALA A 241 -22.14 24.70 -10.75
C ALA A 241 -21.02 25.25 -11.64
N GLN A 242 -19.84 24.63 -11.63
CA GLN A 242 -18.72 25.01 -12.49
C GLN A 242 -18.83 24.49 -13.94
N GLY A 243 -19.84 23.70 -14.25
CA GLY A 243 -20.10 23.13 -15.59
C GLY A 243 -19.98 21.61 -15.67
N PRO A 244 -19.95 21.06 -16.90
CA PRO A 244 -19.89 19.62 -17.14
C PRO A 244 -18.64 18.98 -16.52
N LEU A 245 -18.79 17.78 -15.92
CA LEU A 245 -17.71 17.00 -15.31
C LEU A 245 -17.42 15.75 -16.16
N ASP A 246 -16.18 15.59 -16.59
CA ASP A 246 -15.77 14.44 -17.42
C ASP A 246 -15.31 13.23 -16.61
N ILE A 247 -14.65 13.47 -15.45
CA ILE A 247 -13.98 12.42 -14.69
C ILE A 247 -14.30 12.56 -13.20
N LEU A 248 -14.80 11.48 -12.60
CA LEU A 248 -14.96 11.33 -11.15
C LEU A 248 -14.12 10.14 -10.67
N ILE A 249 -13.19 10.37 -9.75
CA ILE A 249 -12.39 9.32 -9.14
C ILE A 249 -12.64 9.28 -7.63
N ASN A 250 -13.32 8.24 -7.18
CA ASN A 250 -13.56 7.94 -5.78
C ASN A 250 -12.36 7.17 -5.22
N ASN A 251 -11.31 7.90 -4.84
CA ASN A 251 -10.06 7.34 -4.32
C ASN A 251 -9.96 7.45 -2.79
N ALA A 252 -10.51 8.50 -2.18
CA ALA A 252 -10.45 8.64 -0.73
C ALA A 252 -11.06 7.43 -0.02
N ALA A 253 -10.32 6.87 0.92
CA ALA A 253 -10.77 5.77 1.74
C ALA A 253 -10.16 5.87 3.15
N GLN A 254 -10.96 5.61 4.16
CA GLN A 254 -10.48 5.34 5.51
C GLN A 254 -10.33 3.84 5.67
N THR A 255 -9.11 3.35 5.88
CA THR A 255 -8.81 1.92 6.11
C THR A 255 -8.62 1.61 7.58
N VAL A 256 -8.02 2.55 8.30
CA VAL A 256 -7.73 2.48 9.73
C VAL A 256 -7.94 3.86 10.33
N ARG A 257 -8.54 3.93 11.51
CA ARG A 257 -8.59 5.15 12.30
C ARG A 257 -7.24 5.33 12.99
N ARG A 258 -6.60 6.46 12.71
CA ARG A 258 -5.34 6.84 13.35
C ARG A 258 -5.61 7.63 14.61
N SER A 259 -4.72 7.53 15.60
CA SER A 259 -4.76 8.39 16.79
C SER A 259 -4.59 9.87 16.41
N ALA A 260 -5.11 10.78 17.23
CA ALA A 260 -4.97 12.22 17.02
C ALA A 260 -3.49 12.65 16.91
N GLY A 261 -2.61 12.03 17.71
CA GLY A 261 -1.18 12.27 17.68
C GLY A 261 -0.52 11.99 16.33
N ALA A 262 -1.02 11.03 15.57
CA ALA A 262 -0.51 10.73 14.23
C ALA A 262 -0.68 11.90 13.24
N TYR A 263 -1.60 12.81 13.51
CA TYR A 263 -1.88 14.00 12.67
C TYR A 263 -1.20 15.28 13.16
N SER A 264 -0.45 15.25 14.25
CA SER A 264 0.08 16.44 14.93
C SER A 264 0.84 17.39 14.00
N LEU A 265 1.70 16.85 13.15
CA LEU A 265 2.49 17.64 12.18
C LEU A 265 1.61 18.27 11.09
N LEU A 266 0.63 17.52 10.60
CA LEU A 266 -0.32 18.03 9.61
C LEU A 266 -1.18 19.14 10.19
N ALA A 267 -1.66 18.99 11.43
CA ALA A 267 -2.45 20.02 12.11
C ALA A 267 -1.66 21.30 12.28
N GLU A 268 -0.40 21.19 12.69
CA GLU A 268 0.47 22.37 12.81
C GLU A 268 0.77 22.99 11.44
N ALA A 269 1.05 22.18 10.42
CA ALA A 269 1.24 22.68 9.05
C ALA A 269 0.01 23.45 8.54
N GLU A 270 -1.21 23.00 8.85
CA GLU A 270 -2.44 23.69 8.46
C GLU A 270 -2.62 25.04 9.13
N SER A 271 -2.08 25.28 10.32
CA SER A 271 -2.17 26.58 11.00
C SER A 271 -1.25 27.66 10.40
N ARG A 272 -0.28 27.31 9.55
CA ARG A 272 0.72 28.24 9.02
C ARG A 272 0.27 28.97 7.76
N PRO A 273 0.81 30.18 7.47
CA PRO A 273 0.55 30.85 6.21
C PRO A 273 1.02 30.02 5.01
N LEU A 274 0.32 30.17 3.90
CA LEU A 274 0.75 29.56 2.63
C LEU A 274 2.04 30.25 2.12
N PRO A 275 2.85 29.55 1.29
CA PRO A 275 4.03 30.15 0.68
C PRO A 275 3.65 31.28 -0.28
N ASP A 276 4.57 32.22 -0.49
CA ASP A 276 4.44 33.25 -1.51
C ASP A 276 4.52 32.66 -2.92
N GLY A 277 3.86 33.31 -3.88
CA GLY A 277 3.91 32.95 -5.29
C GLY A 277 2.57 32.46 -5.85
N PRO A 278 2.56 31.87 -7.06
CA PRO A 278 1.34 31.32 -7.65
C PRO A 278 0.85 30.14 -6.83
N LEU A 279 -0.42 30.18 -6.43
CA LEU A 279 -1.08 29.13 -5.66
C LEU A 279 -2.31 28.62 -6.42
N PRO A 280 -2.71 27.35 -6.22
CA PRO A 280 -3.96 26.85 -6.74
C PRO A 280 -5.14 27.49 -6.01
N GLU A 281 -6.31 27.44 -6.64
CA GLU A 281 -7.57 27.81 -5.96
C GLU A 281 -7.78 26.90 -4.75
N MET A 282 -8.16 27.50 -3.61
CA MET A 282 -8.44 26.74 -2.39
C MET A 282 -9.78 27.15 -1.80
N GLU A 283 -10.63 26.18 -1.51
CA GLU A 283 -11.92 26.34 -0.84
C GLU A 283 -12.03 25.35 0.31
N THR A 284 -12.82 25.67 1.34
CA THR A 284 -13.07 24.79 2.48
C THR A 284 -14.55 24.72 2.80
N PHE A 285 -15.04 23.54 3.20
CA PHE A 285 -16.40 23.30 3.63
C PHE A 285 -16.44 22.93 5.12
N GLY A 286 -17.33 23.58 5.88
CA GLY A 286 -17.63 23.25 7.26
C GLY A 286 -16.41 23.26 8.18
N HIS A 287 -16.20 22.18 8.94
CA HIS A 287 -15.15 22.08 9.95
C HIS A 287 -13.72 22.08 9.41
N THR A 288 -13.53 21.89 8.11
CA THR A 288 -12.19 21.98 7.49
C THR A 288 -11.69 23.42 7.30
N ALA A 289 -12.55 24.42 7.59
CA ALA A 289 -12.10 25.81 7.75
C ALA A 289 -11.23 25.97 9.02
N ASP A 290 -11.40 25.07 10.01
CA ASP A 290 -10.57 24.98 11.20
C ASP A 290 -9.74 23.68 11.09
N PRO A 291 -8.47 23.74 10.68
CA PRO A 291 -7.68 22.61 10.20
C PRO A 291 -7.25 21.63 11.29
N HIS A 292 -7.95 21.54 12.40
CA HIS A 292 -7.43 20.91 13.59
C HIS A 292 -7.98 19.48 13.78
N PRO A 293 -7.15 18.49 14.13
CA PRO A 293 -7.62 17.20 14.65
C PRO A 293 -8.56 17.35 15.84
N HIS A 294 -8.45 18.43 16.63
CA HIS A 294 -9.40 18.78 17.69
C HIS A 294 -10.82 19.07 17.18
N ALA A 295 -11.01 19.51 15.94
CA ALA A 295 -12.35 19.63 15.37
C ALA A 295 -12.98 18.25 15.14
N LEU A 296 -12.17 17.23 14.84
CA LEU A 296 -12.60 15.83 14.79
C LEU A 296 -12.88 15.27 16.19
N GLU A 297 -12.12 15.65 17.19
CA GLU A 297 -12.32 15.32 18.60
C GLU A 297 -13.54 16.03 19.18
N ALA A 298 -13.76 17.30 18.86
CA ALA A 298 -14.90 18.07 19.34
C ALA A 298 -16.22 17.55 18.77
N SER A 299 -16.26 17.07 17.53
CA SER A 299 -17.45 16.43 16.95
C SER A 299 -17.74 15.07 17.60
N VAL A 300 -16.71 14.35 18.04
CA VAL A 300 -16.83 13.09 18.80
C VAL A 300 -17.23 13.36 20.25
N ALA A 301 -16.65 14.37 20.89
CA ALA A 301 -16.96 14.75 22.28
C ALA A 301 -18.37 15.37 22.44
N ALA A 302 -18.92 15.97 21.39
CA ALA A 302 -20.29 16.49 21.38
C ALA A 302 -21.37 15.39 21.28
N HIS A 303 -21.01 14.15 21.03
CA HIS A 303 -21.94 13.03 20.96
C HIS A 303 -21.99 12.30 22.32
N PRO A 304 -23.13 12.33 23.06
CA PRO A 304 -23.22 11.80 24.43
C PRO A 304 -22.93 10.29 24.56
N LEU A 305 -22.99 9.53 23.45
CA LEU A 305 -22.76 8.08 23.42
C LEU A 305 -21.29 7.71 23.19
N LEU A 306 -20.41 8.69 22.93
CA LEU A 306 -19.03 8.45 22.48
C LEU A 306 -18.00 9.01 23.46
N SER A 307 -18.45 9.42 24.68
CA SER A 307 -17.58 10.08 25.63
C SER A 307 -16.63 9.14 26.36
N ALA A 308 -15.42 9.58 26.45
CA ALA A 308 -14.50 9.51 27.60
C ALA A 308 -13.61 8.29 27.79
N ALA A 309 -13.86 7.12 27.29
CA ALA A 309 -13.02 5.97 27.69
C ALA A 309 -11.71 5.80 26.87
N ASN A 310 -11.65 6.34 25.65
CA ASN A 310 -10.52 6.09 24.74
C ASN A 310 -9.72 7.33 24.30
N VAL A 311 -10.08 8.54 24.72
CA VAL A 311 -9.44 9.78 24.24
C VAL A 311 -8.40 10.35 25.23
N ALA A 312 -8.54 10.07 26.51
CA ALA A 312 -7.73 10.71 27.56
C ALA A 312 -6.29 10.15 27.72
N GLY A 313 -6.00 8.99 27.17
CA GLY A 313 -4.70 8.32 27.40
C GLY A 313 -3.55 8.72 26.48
N THR A 314 -3.83 9.34 25.33
CA THR A 314 -2.86 9.35 24.22
C THR A 314 -2.14 10.70 23.99
N VAL A 315 -2.67 11.82 24.43
CA VAL A 315 -2.07 13.13 24.15
C VAL A 315 -0.89 13.46 25.05
N ALA A 316 -0.85 12.92 26.27
CA ALA A 316 0.22 13.18 27.23
C ALA A 316 1.47 12.29 27.05
N GLU A 317 1.36 11.12 26.42
CA GLU A 317 2.48 10.19 26.26
C GLU A 317 3.33 10.46 24.99
N LEU A 318 2.84 11.24 24.05
CA LEU A 318 3.54 11.55 22.79
C LEU A 318 4.43 12.81 22.85
N ALA A 319 4.44 13.51 23.95
CA ALA A 319 5.31 14.67 24.19
C ALA A 319 6.70 14.24 24.69
N GLY A 320 7.38 13.35 23.98
CA GLY A 320 8.84 13.22 24.09
C GLY A 320 9.49 14.43 23.42
N PRO A 321 10.64 14.93 23.93
CA PRO A 321 11.28 16.12 23.38
C PRO A 321 11.82 15.84 21.97
N SER A 322 11.01 16.03 20.95
CA SER A 322 11.50 16.13 19.58
C SER A 322 12.12 17.52 19.44
N ALA A 323 13.42 17.58 19.25
CA ALA A 323 14.17 18.82 19.07
C ALA A 323 13.90 19.52 17.72
N LEU A 324 13.00 18.97 16.89
CA LEU A 324 12.67 19.48 15.55
C LEU A 324 11.43 20.37 15.62
N THR A 325 11.50 21.52 14.98
CA THR A 325 10.34 22.39 14.77
C THR A 325 9.38 21.75 13.76
N ALA A 326 8.10 22.12 13.80
CA ALA A 326 7.12 21.59 12.86
C ALA A 326 7.41 21.94 11.39
N ASP A 327 8.14 23.05 11.11
CA ASP A 327 8.62 23.36 9.75
C ASP A 327 9.67 22.36 9.27
N GLU A 328 10.59 21.99 10.14
CA GLU A 328 11.61 20.99 9.83
C GLU A 328 10.98 19.60 9.62
N LEU A 329 9.97 19.27 10.42
CA LEU A 329 9.25 18.02 10.28
C LEU A 329 8.34 17.98 9.04
N ALA A 330 7.69 19.09 8.68
CA ALA A 330 6.91 19.20 7.44
C ALA A 330 7.82 19.14 6.20
N ALA A 331 8.97 19.84 6.26
CA ALA A 331 9.98 19.76 5.21
C ALA A 331 10.58 18.34 5.08
N LEU A 332 10.80 17.67 6.22
CA LEU A 332 11.23 16.28 6.26
C LEU A 332 10.17 15.31 5.69
N ALA A 333 8.88 15.54 5.97
CA ALA A 333 7.79 14.72 5.43
C ALA A 333 7.71 14.80 3.90
N MET A 334 8.13 15.92 3.33
CA MET A 334 8.14 16.15 1.88
C MET A 334 9.49 15.83 1.24
N ALA A 335 10.56 15.77 2.04
CA ALA A 335 11.88 15.40 1.51
C ALA A 335 11.95 13.90 1.19
N PRO A 336 12.51 13.52 0.04
CA PRO A 336 12.82 12.14 -0.23
C PRO A 336 13.69 11.58 0.92
N GLY A 337 13.20 10.56 1.66
CA GLY A 337 13.93 9.90 2.75
C GLY A 337 13.59 10.28 4.16
N SER A 338 12.50 10.96 4.33
CA SER A 338 11.95 11.21 5.66
C SER A 338 11.67 9.93 6.45
N SER A 339 11.53 8.81 5.78
CA SER A 339 11.15 7.53 6.31
C SER A 339 12.21 6.45 5.98
N SER A 340 13.28 6.39 6.74
CA SER A 340 14.24 5.29 6.70
C SER A 340 13.85 4.17 7.67
N LEU A 341 14.33 2.93 7.47
CA LEU A 341 14.12 1.82 8.42
C LEU A 341 14.60 2.18 9.84
N ALA A 342 15.71 2.93 9.95
CA ALA A 342 16.19 3.42 11.24
C ALA A 342 15.17 4.37 11.89
N LYS A 343 14.64 5.34 11.15
CA LYS A 343 13.60 6.24 11.66
C LYS A 343 12.29 5.52 11.99
N HIS A 344 11.95 4.46 11.24
CA HIS A 344 10.83 3.59 11.60
C HIS A 344 11.06 2.88 12.93
N ALA A 345 12.25 2.33 13.15
CA ALA A 345 12.62 1.70 14.41
C ALA A 345 12.59 2.69 15.58
N ASP A 346 13.04 3.92 15.35
CA ASP A 346 13.06 4.99 16.36
C ASP A 346 11.68 5.65 16.58
N GLY A 347 10.65 5.27 15.83
CA GLY A 347 9.32 5.88 15.91
C GLY A 347 9.25 7.32 15.40
N THR A 348 10.25 7.78 14.66
CA THR A 348 10.35 9.15 14.12
C THR A 348 10.12 9.25 12.62
N ALA A 349 9.80 8.14 11.96
CA ALA A 349 9.48 8.13 10.55
C ALA A 349 8.17 8.87 10.26
N ILE A 350 8.15 9.57 9.13
CA ILE A 350 6.93 10.24 8.64
C ILE A 350 6.55 9.56 7.33
N ASP A 351 5.29 9.10 7.22
CA ASP A 351 4.84 8.43 6.01
C ASP A 351 4.65 9.42 4.83
N ALA A 352 4.49 8.90 3.62
CA ALA A 352 4.24 9.71 2.42
C ALA A 352 2.98 10.61 2.54
N GLY A 353 2.11 10.32 3.48
CA GLY A 353 0.94 11.14 3.83
C GLY A 353 1.25 12.27 4.83
N GLY A 354 2.46 12.35 5.39
CA GLY A 354 2.82 13.32 6.43
C GLY A 354 2.33 12.94 7.82
N LEU A 355 2.00 11.67 8.04
CA LEU A 355 1.59 11.14 9.34
C LEU A 355 2.80 10.59 10.09
N VAL A 356 2.89 10.90 11.39
CA VAL A 356 3.84 10.19 12.28
C VAL A 356 3.34 8.77 12.57
N PRO A 357 4.23 7.82 12.89
CA PRO A 357 3.83 6.47 13.22
C PRO A 357 2.84 6.42 14.38
N ASP A 358 1.80 5.62 14.22
CA ASP A 358 0.89 5.30 15.30
C ASP A 358 1.50 4.15 16.11
N VAL A 359 1.81 4.41 17.39
CA VAL A 359 2.50 3.48 18.28
C VAL A 359 1.59 2.39 18.87
N HIS A 360 0.30 2.42 18.57
CA HIS A 360 -0.61 1.38 19.03
C HIS A 360 -0.23 0.00 18.47
N THR A 361 -0.24 -1.00 19.34
CA THR A 361 0.12 -2.39 19.00
C THR A 361 -0.97 -3.12 18.23
N VAL A 362 -2.20 -2.61 18.28
CA VAL A 362 -3.38 -3.17 17.60
C VAL A 362 -4.12 -2.05 16.91
N ASN A 363 -4.57 -2.28 15.69
CA ASN A 363 -5.46 -1.40 14.95
C ASN A 363 -6.59 -2.21 14.29
N SER A 364 -7.57 -1.53 13.73
CA SER A 364 -8.75 -2.15 13.12
C SER A 364 -8.44 -3.05 11.92
N TRP A 365 -7.25 -2.90 11.30
CA TRP A 365 -6.79 -3.81 10.24
C TRP A 365 -6.58 -5.25 10.72
N THR A 366 -6.20 -5.42 11.99
CA THR A 366 -5.96 -6.73 12.61
C THR A 366 -7.11 -7.22 13.48
N GLN A 367 -8.11 -6.38 13.74
CA GLN A 367 -9.27 -6.69 14.60
C GLN A 367 -10.30 -7.55 13.89
N ALA A 368 -10.91 -8.46 14.66
CA ALA A 368 -12.08 -9.23 14.25
C ALA A 368 -13.38 -8.46 14.49
N VAL A 369 -14.53 -9.01 14.07
CA VAL A 369 -15.82 -8.31 14.06
C VAL A 369 -16.27 -7.76 15.42
N GLN A 370 -15.95 -8.46 16.50
CA GLN A 370 -16.31 -8.06 17.86
C GLN A 370 -15.40 -6.96 18.45
N ASP A 371 -14.24 -6.73 17.83
CA ASP A 371 -13.20 -5.84 18.34
C ASP A 371 -13.21 -4.46 17.65
N VAL A 372 -13.87 -4.36 16.49
CA VAL A 372 -13.92 -3.11 15.71
C VAL A 372 -14.83 -2.10 16.41
N ASP A 373 -14.30 -0.90 16.65
CA ASP A 373 -15.06 0.22 17.22
C ASP A 373 -16.24 0.59 16.31
N PRO A 374 -17.49 0.65 16.86
CA PRO A 374 -18.69 1.00 16.08
C PRO A 374 -18.59 2.36 15.38
N LEU A 375 -17.92 3.34 15.99
CA LEU A 375 -17.71 4.65 15.37
C LEU A 375 -16.78 4.55 14.17
N GLU A 376 -15.67 3.82 14.29
CA GLU A 376 -14.76 3.60 13.17
C GLU A 376 -15.46 2.86 12.01
N MET A 377 -16.31 1.88 12.34
CA MET A 377 -17.13 1.20 11.33
C MET A 377 -18.04 2.20 10.58
N LEU A 378 -18.72 3.10 11.30
CA LEU A 378 -19.57 4.13 10.69
C LEU A 378 -18.75 5.14 9.86
N GLU A 379 -17.62 5.61 10.35
CA GLU A 379 -16.71 6.49 9.61
C GLU A 379 -16.27 5.88 8.29
N VAL A 380 -15.89 4.59 8.31
CA VAL A 380 -15.51 3.84 7.13
C VAL A 380 -16.67 3.74 6.13
N GLN A 381 -17.90 3.46 6.58
CA GLN A 381 -19.06 3.42 5.70
C GLN A 381 -19.39 4.80 5.10
N LEU A 382 -19.32 5.86 5.88
CA LEU A 382 -19.57 7.23 5.41
C LEU A 382 -18.54 7.63 4.35
N CYS A 383 -17.25 7.45 4.62
CA CYS A 383 -16.18 7.85 3.72
C CYS A 383 -16.09 6.96 2.47
N ASN A 384 -16.14 5.63 2.63
CA ASN A 384 -15.78 4.69 1.56
C ASN A 384 -16.98 4.24 0.72
N THR A 385 -18.21 4.47 1.18
CA THR A 385 -19.43 3.99 0.52
C THR A 385 -20.44 5.11 0.29
N THR A 386 -20.82 5.82 1.36
CA THR A 386 -21.87 6.86 1.29
C THR A 386 -21.41 8.07 0.48
N ALA A 387 -20.19 8.55 0.71
CA ALA A 387 -19.66 9.69 -0.06
C ALA A 387 -19.54 9.39 -1.56
N PRO A 388 -18.95 8.26 -2.01
CA PRO A 388 -19.00 7.86 -3.43
C PRO A 388 -20.41 7.79 -4.01
N PHE A 389 -21.37 7.20 -3.27
CA PHE A 389 -22.76 7.12 -3.73
C PHE A 389 -23.37 8.52 -3.93
N LEU A 390 -23.20 9.43 -2.98
CA LEU A 390 -23.71 10.79 -3.05
C LEU A 390 -23.07 11.57 -4.21
N LEU A 391 -21.76 11.47 -4.41
CA LEU A 391 -21.05 12.12 -5.50
C LEU A 391 -21.53 11.60 -6.85
N ILE A 392 -21.64 10.29 -7.03
CA ILE A 392 -22.15 9.68 -8.28
C ILE A 392 -23.57 10.15 -8.55
N SER A 393 -24.46 10.05 -7.56
CA SER A 393 -25.86 10.43 -7.70
C SER A 393 -26.03 11.91 -8.08
N ARG A 394 -25.31 12.81 -7.40
CA ARG A 394 -25.45 14.26 -7.58
C ARG A 394 -24.76 14.78 -8.85
N LEU A 395 -23.63 14.16 -9.24
CA LEU A 395 -22.84 14.62 -10.37
C LEU A 395 -23.25 13.97 -11.71
N ARG A 396 -24.14 12.97 -11.69
CA ARG A 396 -24.58 12.25 -12.89
C ARG A 396 -25.06 13.21 -14.01
N ALA A 397 -25.92 14.17 -13.68
CA ALA A 397 -26.43 15.13 -14.66
C ALA A 397 -25.32 16.00 -15.27
N SER A 398 -24.36 16.44 -14.46
CA SER A 398 -23.18 17.18 -14.93
C SER A 398 -22.29 16.33 -15.83
N MET A 399 -22.15 15.02 -15.53
CA MET A 399 -21.38 14.09 -16.35
C MET A 399 -22.10 13.75 -17.66
N ALA A 400 -23.41 13.57 -17.64
CA ALA A 400 -24.23 13.40 -18.86
C ALA A 400 -24.13 14.62 -19.79
N ALA A 401 -24.09 15.84 -19.23
CA ALA A 401 -23.84 17.04 -20.02
C ALA A 401 -22.46 17.06 -20.67
N ALA A 402 -21.42 16.51 -20.01
CA ALA A 402 -20.08 16.40 -20.59
C ALA A 402 -20.06 15.41 -21.78
N THR A 403 -20.76 14.29 -21.67
CA THR A 403 -20.84 13.31 -22.78
C THR A 403 -21.62 13.84 -23.96
N ALA A 404 -22.70 14.60 -23.75
CA ALA A 404 -23.52 15.19 -24.79
C ALA A 404 -22.80 16.31 -25.57
N ALA A 405 -21.72 16.87 -25.02
CA ALA A 405 -20.97 17.96 -25.65
C ALA A 405 -20.09 17.52 -26.85
N ALA A 406 -19.91 16.22 -27.08
CA ALA A 406 -19.08 15.66 -28.16
C ALA A 406 -19.76 14.44 -28.80
N GLU A 407 -19.60 14.25 -30.11
CA GLU A 407 -20.23 13.16 -30.88
C GLU A 407 -19.92 11.75 -30.34
N ALA A 408 -18.73 11.54 -29.83
CA ALA A 408 -18.32 10.29 -29.17
C ALA A 408 -17.95 10.53 -27.71
N GLY A 409 -18.68 11.44 -27.05
CA GLY A 409 -18.36 11.85 -25.67
C GLY A 409 -18.42 10.69 -24.69
N ARG A 410 -17.43 10.64 -23.79
CA ARG A 410 -17.34 9.69 -22.68
C ARG A 410 -17.04 10.43 -21.40
N ALA A 411 -17.68 10.02 -20.32
CA ALA A 411 -17.32 10.42 -18.97
C ALA A 411 -16.92 9.19 -18.15
N TYR A 412 -16.11 9.38 -17.15
CA TYR A 412 -15.47 8.27 -16.43
C TYR A 412 -15.76 8.36 -14.94
N ILE A 413 -16.21 7.24 -14.36
CA ILE A 413 -16.26 7.06 -12.91
C ILE A 413 -15.32 5.92 -12.55
N VAL A 414 -14.30 6.19 -11.75
CA VAL A 414 -13.38 5.18 -11.26
C VAL A 414 -13.51 5.05 -9.75
N ASN A 415 -14.06 3.94 -9.30
CA ASN A 415 -14.19 3.59 -7.90
C ASN A 415 -12.96 2.80 -7.45
N VAL A 416 -12.10 3.41 -6.62
CA VAL A 416 -10.91 2.75 -6.09
C VAL A 416 -11.32 1.74 -5.04
N SER A 417 -11.34 0.49 -5.45
CA SER A 417 -11.70 -0.68 -4.65
C SER A 417 -10.45 -1.48 -4.25
N ALA A 418 -10.64 -2.72 -3.88
CA ALA A 418 -9.56 -3.64 -3.52
C ALA A 418 -10.08 -5.09 -3.48
N MET A 419 -9.16 -6.05 -3.39
CA MET A 419 -9.48 -7.47 -3.19
C MET A 419 -10.28 -7.74 -1.89
N GLU A 420 -10.29 -6.80 -0.98
CA GLU A 420 -11.10 -6.80 0.25
C GLU A 420 -12.59 -6.84 -0.05
N GLY A 421 -13.04 -6.23 -1.15
CA GLY A 421 -14.43 -6.24 -1.61
C GLY A 421 -14.83 -7.43 -2.48
N VAL A 422 -13.92 -8.36 -2.80
CA VAL A 422 -14.18 -9.48 -3.71
C VAL A 422 -14.63 -10.73 -2.96
N PHE A 423 -15.79 -11.30 -3.32
CA PHE A 423 -16.33 -12.53 -2.72
C PHE A 423 -15.62 -13.79 -3.19
N GLY A 424 -15.17 -13.85 -4.44
CA GLY A 424 -14.55 -15.03 -5.06
C GLY A 424 -13.15 -15.38 -4.57
N ARG A 425 -12.58 -14.62 -3.62
CA ARG A 425 -11.28 -14.93 -3.03
C ARG A 425 -11.40 -16.19 -2.15
N ARG A 426 -10.56 -17.21 -2.40
CA ARG A 426 -10.60 -18.50 -1.70
C ARG A 426 -10.53 -18.40 -0.18
N TYR A 427 -9.70 -17.47 0.34
CA TYR A 427 -9.55 -17.24 1.78
C TYR A 427 -9.66 -15.75 2.11
N LYS A 428 -10.52 -15.46 3.09
CA LYS A 428 -10.58 -14.17 3.78
C LYS A 428 -10.37 -14.42 5.26
N GLY A 429 -9.32 -13.82 5.82
CA GLY A 429 -9.07 -13.83 7.26
C GLY A 429 -10.15 -13.07 8.03
N PRO A 430 -10.22 -13.20 9.36
CA PRO A 430 -11.21 -12.52 10.20
C PRO A 430 -10.99 -11.02 10.36
N GLY A 431 -9.82 -10.50 9.95
CA GLY A 431 -9.44 -9.10 10.14
C GLY A 431 -10.21 -8.12 9.25
N HIS A 432 -10.25 -6.85 9.67
CA HIS A 432 -10.83 -5.68 8.98
C HIS A 432 -12.19 -5.91 8.30
N PRO A 433 -13.20 -6.51 8.98
CA PRO A 433 -14.48 -6.85 8.37
C PRO A 433 -15.24 -5.61 7.86
N HIS A 434 -15.16 -4.50 8.55
CA HIS A 434 -15.77 -3.21 8.20
C HIS A 434 -15.23 -2.64 6.86
N THR A 435 -13.92 -2.76 6.61
CA THR A 435 -13.29 -2.37 5.33
C THR A 435 -13.70 -3.32 4.20
N ASN A 436 -13.74 -4.63 4.45
CA ASN A 436 -14.25 -5.61 3.49
C ASN A 436 -15.69 -5.29 3.08
N MET A 437 -16.57 -4.96 4.04
CA MET A 437 -17.96 -4.57 3.80
C MET A 437 -18.05 -3.31 2.91
N ALA A 438 -17.27 -2.26 3.22
CA ALA A 438 -17.30 -1.02 2.47
C ALA A 438 -16.82 -1.20 1.01
N LYS A 439 -15.75 -1.97 0.80
CA LYS A 439 -15.25 -2.25 -0.56
C LYS A 439 -16.20 -3.16 -1.35
N ALA A 440 -16.88 -4.12 -0.69
CA ALA A 440 -17.94 -4.91 -1.33
C ALA A 440 -19.14 -4.06 -1.72
N ALA A 441 -19.56 -3.11 -0.89
CA ALA A 441 -20.63 -2.17 -1.21
C ALA A 441 -20.26 -1.28 -2.42
N LEU A 442 -19.03 -0.78 -2.48
CA LEU A 442 -18.54 0.02 -3.62
C LEU A 442 -18.49 -0.81 -4.92
N ASN A 443 -18.08 -2.08 -4.85
CA ASN A 443 -18.12 -3.01 -5.97
C ASN A 443 -19.55 -3.25 -6.43
N MET A 444 -20.50 -3.44 -5.48
CA MET A 444 -21.92 -3.66 -5.82
C MET A 444 -22.54 -2.42 -6.45
N LEU A 445 -22.23 -1.22 -5.96
CA LEU A 445 -22.66 0.04 -6.58
C LEU A 445 -22.21 0.12 -8.05
N THR A 446 -20.94 -0.19 -8.31
CA THR A 446 -20.40 -0.21 -9.69
C THR A 446 -21.15 -1.22 -10.56
N ARG A 447 -21.29 -2.46 -10.07
CA ARG A 447 -21.94 -3.55 -10.82
C ARG A 447 -23.41 -3.26 -11.12
N THR A 448 -24.11 -2.63 -10.17
CA THR A 448 -25.55 -2.35 -10.30
C THR A 448 -25.83 -1.20 -11.27
N SER A 449 -25.01 -0.14 -11.24
CA SER A 449 -25.36 1.13 -11.89
C SER A 449 -24.64 1.37 -13.21
N ALA A 450 -23.50 0.73 -13.46
CA ALA A 450 -22.63 1.06 -14.60
C ALA A 450 -23.29 0.79 -15.96
N GLY A 451 -24.03 -0.31 -16.10
CA GLY A 451 -24.68 -0.67 -17.38
C GLY A 451 -25.70 0.37 -17.80
N GLU A 452 -26.62 0.72 -16.91
CA GLU A 452 -27.67 1.71 -17.15
C GLU A 452 -27.07 3.10 -17.42
N MET A 453 -26.06 3.53 -16.63
CA MET A 453 -25.39 4.82 -16.82
C MET A 453 -24.64 4.89 -18.17
N PHE A 454 -24.09 3.78 -18.64
CA PHE A 454 -23.45 3.72 -19.96
C PHE A 454 -24.49 3.79 -21.09
N GLU A 455 -25.56 3.01 -21.01
CA GLU A 455 -26.61 2.96 -22.03
C GLU A 455 -27.34 4.31 -22.18
N THR A 456 -27.60 4.99 -21.05
CA THR A 456 -28.35 6.24 -21.03
C THR A 456 -27.47 7.47 -21.28
N ASP A 457 -26.31 7.53 -20.61
CA ASP A 457 -25.51 8.76 -20.49
C ASP A 457 -24.08 8.60 -21.02
N ARG A 458 -23.67 7.45 -21.53
CA ARG A 458 -22.28 7.16 -21.98
C ARG A 458 -21.25 7.34 -20.86
N ILE A 459 -21.64 7.15 -19.61
CA ILE A 459 -20.75 7.21 -18.43
C ILE A 459 -20.16 5.83 -18.19
N LEU A 460 -18.84 5.73 -18.27
CA LEU A 460 -18.06 4.51 -18.06
C LEU A 460 -17.67 4.39 -16.60
N MET A 461 -18.35 3.54 -15.83
CA MET A 461 -18.05 3.32 -14.42
C MET A 461 -17.35 1.97 -14.21
N THR A 462 -16.19 2.00 -13.53
CA THR A 462 -15.38 0.83 -13.20
C THR A 462 -14.99 0.82 -11.72
N ALA A 463 -14.75 -0.37 -11.17
CA ALA A 463 -14.08 -0.56 -9.89
C ALA A 463 -12.66 -1.08 -10.14
N VAL A 464 -11.66 -0.53 -9.42
CA VAL A 464 -10.25 -0.82 -9.67
C VAL A 464 -9.55 -1.27 -8.39
N ASP A 465 -8.87 -2.41 -8.43
CA ASP A 465 -7.90 -2.85 -7.43
C ASP A 465 -6.54 -2.21 -7.73
N THR A 466 -6.01 -1.45 -6.78
CA THR A 466 -4.70 -0.80 -6.92
C THR A 466 -3.53 -1.76 -6.82
N GLY A 467 -3.78 -2.98 -6.35
CA GLY A 467 -2.74 -3.96 -6.02
C GLY A 467 -2.10 -3.74 -4.65
N TRP A 468 -1.12 -4.59 -4.32
CA TRP A 468 -0.45 -4.50 -3.02
C TRP A 468 0.70 -3.50 -3.06
N ILE A 469 0.51 -2.37 -2.41
CA ILE A 469 1.41 -1.20 -2.46
C ILE A 469 1.90 -0.86 -1.07
N THR A 470 1.01 -0.90 -0.06
CA THR A 470 1.27 -0.50 1.32
C THR A 470 0.77 -1.54 2.29
N ASP A 471 1.21 -1.42 3.53
CA ASP A 471 0.77 -2.25 4.65
C ASP A 471 0.03 -1.38 5.68
N GLU A 472 -1.20 -1.74 6.01
CA GLU A 472 -2.02 -1.05 7.02
C GLU A 472 -1.92 -1.66 8.43
N ARG A 473 -1.07 -2.68 8.59
CA ARG A 473 -0.79 -3.28 9.90
C ARG A 473 -0.16 -2.29 10.87
N PRO A 474 -0.19 -2.58 12.18
CA PRO A 474 0.47 -1.76 13.20
C PRO A 474 1.96 -1.52 12.89
N HIS A 475 2.46 -0.35 13.26
CA HIS A 475 3.81 0.11 12.92
C HIS A 475 4.91 -0.90 13.26
N TYR A 476 4.90 -1.48 14.48
CA TYR A 476 5.90 -2.48 14.88
C TYR A 476 5.92 -3.72 13.99
N THR A 477 4.76 -4.14 13.46
CA THR A 477 4.68 -5.26 12.51
C THR A 477 5.32 -4.91 11.17
N LYS A 478 5.11 -3.66 10.70
CA LYS A 478 5.74 -3.17 9.46
C LYS A 478 7.27 -3.15 9.59
N VAL A 479 7.79 -2.64 10.71
CA VAL A 479 9.23 -2.60 11.01
C VAL A 479 9.82 -4.00 10.96
N ARG A 480 9.22 -4.94 11.71
CA ARG A 480 9.68 -6.33 11.72
C ARG A 480 9.70 -6.97 10.33
N LEU A 481 8.63 -6.79 9.56
CA LEU A 481 8.55 -7.35 8.20
C LEU A 481 9.60 -6.75 7.26
N ALA A 482 9.87 -5.44 7.37
CA ALA A 482 10.92 -4.78 6.61
C ALA A 482 12.32 -5.31 6.98
N GLU A 483 12.60 -5.52 8.28
CA GLU A 483 13.83 -6.16 8.75
C GLU A 483 13.98 -7.61 8.23
N GLU A 484 12.87 -8.34 8.11
CA GLU A 484 12.81 -9.67 7.48
C GLU A 484 13.02 -9.62 5.96
N GLY A 485 13.10 -8.41 5.37
CA GLY A 485 13.30 -8.20 3.92
C GLY A 485 12.01 -8.34 3.11
N PHE A 486 10.87 -8.15 3.75
CA PHE A 486 9.58 -8.17 3.08
C PHE A 486 9.23 -6.77 2.56
N HIS A 487 8.92 -6.68 1.26
CA HIS A 487 8.46 -5.46 0.59
C HIS A 487 7.23 -5.73 -0.25
N ALA A 488 6.35 -4.72 -0.36
CA ALA A 488 5.23 -4.77 -1.27
C ALA A 488 5.71 -4.87 -2.73
N PRO A 489 5.04 -5.66 -3.58
CA PRO A 489 5.48 -5.90 -4.96
C PRO A 489 5.38 -4.68 -5.87
N LEU A 490 4.59 -3.69 -5.50
CA LEU A 490 4.26 -2.50 -6.28
C LEU A 490 4.56 -1.24 -5.47
N ASP A 491 4.53 -0.07 -6.13
CA ASP A 491 4.65 1.24 -5.48
C ASP A 491 3.40 2.12 -5.67
N LEU A 492 3.44 3.34 -5.13
CA LEU A 492 2.34 4.30 -5.21
C LEU A 492 2.02 4.72 -6.66
N VAL A 493 3.03 4.77 -7.53
CA VAL A 493 2.86 5.11 -8.95
C VAL A 493 2.17 3.99 -9.72
N ASP A 494 2.45 2.74 -9.37
CA ASP A 494 1.76 1.56 -9.92
C ASP A 494 0.27 1.55 -9.57
N GLY A 495 -0.05 1.92 -8.33
CA GLY A 495 -1.44 2.05 -7.91
C GLY A 495 -2.17 3.15 -8.66
N ALA A 496 -1.55 4.30 -8.82
CA ALA A 496 -2.10 5.40 -9.61
C ALA A 496 -2.28 5.01 -11.09
N ALA A 497 -1.33 4.25 -11.65
CA ALA A 497 -1.43 3.77 -13.03
C ALA A 497 -2.63 2.84 -13.24
N ARG A 498 -2.96 1.99 -12.26
CA ARG A 498 -4.15 1.11 -12.32
C ARG A 498 -5.44 1.90 -12.32
N VAL A 499 -5.53 2.93 -11.49
CA VAL A 499 -6.71 3.82 -11.41
C VAL A 499 -6.86 4.67 -12.69
N TYR A 500 -5.75 5.07 -13.28
CA TYR A 500 -5.72 5.90 -14.49
C TYR A 500 -5.99 5.11 -15.78
N ASP A 501 -5.69 3.81 -15.82
CA ASP A 501 -5.81 2.95 -17.00
C ASP A 501 -7.21 2.94 -17.66
N PRO A 502 -8.34 2.87 -16.93
CA PRO A 502 -9.66 2.95 -17.55
C PRO A 502 -9.89 4.23 -18.36
N ILE A 503 -9.33 5.35 -17.89
CA ILE A 503 -9.44 6.65 -18.57
C ILE A 503 -8.62 6.63 -19.87
N VAL A 504 -7.36 6.16 -19.80
CA VAL A 504 -6.50 6.03 -21.00
C VAL A 504 -7.14 5.13 -22.05
N ARG A 505 -7.69 3.99 -21.64
CA ARG A 505 -8.38 3.04 -22.54
C ARG A 505 -9.65 3.64 -23.13
N GLY A 506 -10.42 4.35 -22.29
CA GLY A 506 -11.63 5.03 -22.76
C GLY A 506 -11.34 6.15 -23.76
N GLN A 507 -10.28 6.94 -23.54
CA GLN A 507 -9.83 7.95 -24.52
C GLN A 507 -9.33 7.31 -25.83
N ALA A 508 -8.80 6.08 -25.76
CA ALA A 508 -8.45 5.28 -26.94
C ALA A 508 -9.67 4.61 -27.61
N GLY A 509 -10.90 4.81 -27.11
CA GLY A 509 -12.13 4.33 -27.71
C GLY A 509 -12.71 3.05 -27.14
N GLU A 510 -12.15 2.52 -26.03
CA GLU A 510 -12.69 1.31 -25.39
C GLU A 510 -13.82 1.66 -24.41
N ASP A 511 -14.99 1.05 -24.56
CA ASP A 511 -16.15 1.26 -23.70
C ASP A 511 -16.13 0.30 -22.50
N LEU A 512 -15.19 0.53 -21.58
CA LEU A 512 -14.96 -0.30 -20.41
C LEU A 512 -15.84 0.14 -19.23
N HIS A 513 -16.87 -0.62 -18.89
CA HIS A 513 -17.80 -0.32 -17.79
C HIS A 513 -18.33 -1.58 -17.10
N GLY A 514 -18.83 -1.45 -15.88
CA GLY A 514 -19.47 -2.53 -15.13
C GLY A 514 -18.54 -3.69 -14.76
N VAL A 515 -17.23 -3.43 -14.68
CA VAL A 515 -16.21 -4.43 -14.40
C VAL A 515 -15.38 -4.07 -13.18
N PHE A 516 -14.89 -5.11 -12.50
CA PHE A 516 -13.82 -5.01 -11.53
C PHE A 516 -12.48 -5.26 -12.23
N LEU A 517 -11.60 -4.29 -12.19
CA LEU A 517 -10.28 -4.35 -12.81
C LEU A 517 -9.23 -4.72 -11.78
N LYS A 518 -8.52 -5.79 -12.06
CA LYS A 518 -7.34 -6.21 -11.32
C LYS A 518 -6.17 -6.38 -12.27
N ASP A 519 -5.05 -5.78 -11.93
CA ASP A 519 -3.84 -5.83 -12.76
C ASP A 519 -4.14 -5.54 -14.25
N TYR A 520 -4.92 -4.48 -14.50
CA TYR A 520 -5.35 -3.99 -15.82
C TYR A 520 -6.31 -4.89 -16.59
N ARG A 521 -6.84 -5.94 -15.98
CA ARG A 521 -7.75 -6.91 -16.61
C ARG A 521 -9.05 -7.04 -15.83
N SER A 522 -10.13 -7.32 -16.54
CA SER A 522 -11.39 -7.66 -15.90
C SER A 522 -11.22 -8.94 -15.06
N SER A 523 -11.72 -8.90 -13.85
CA SER A 523 -11.67 -9.98 -12.87
C SER A 523 -13.05 -10.24 -12.28
N ALA A 524 -13.26 -11.40 -11.68
CA ALA A 524 -14.49 -11.68 -10.94
C ALA A 524 -14.63 -10.75 -9.73
N TRP A 525 -15.91 -10.47 -9.39
CA TRP A 525 -16.31 -9.67 -8.25
C TRP A 525 -16.07 -10.37 -6.91
#